data_e151a8da18f1ebec72063b4aa6104bb2
#
_entry.id   e151a8da18f1ebec72063b4aa6104bb2
#
_cell.length_a   1.000
_cell.length_b   1.000
_cell.length_c   1.000
_cell.angle_alpha   90.00
_cell.angle_beta   90.00
_cell.angle_gamma   90.00
#
_symmetry.space_group_name_H-M   'P 1'
#
loop_
_entity.id
_entity.type
_entity.pdbx_description
1 polymer ?
#
loop_
_entity_poly.entity_id
_entity_poly.type
_entity_poly.pdbx_seq_one_letter_code
_entity_poly.pdbx_strand_id
1 'polypeptide(L)' 'MATATASPVAVGDVYCVTAHPYMRWRIVAVNARPGAESEVVLRSTADDGVERVVALPVLLNPLRFQRITDRE' A
#
# COMPACT_ATOMS: atom_id res chain seq x y z
N MET A 1 -23.23 -1.38 12.34
CA MET A 1 -22.68 -1.15 12.14
C MET A 1 -22.09 -1.39 11.19
N ALA A 2 -21.93 -1.16 10.72
CA ALA A 2 -21.37 -1.21 9.89
C ALA A 2 -20.36 -1.50 9.77
N THR A 3 -20.08 -1.97 9.40
CA THR A 3 -19.14 -2.14 9.33
C THR A 3 -18.59 -2.13 8.27
N ALA A 4 -18.14 -1.43 8.10
CA ALA A 4 -17.47 -1.20 7.11
C ALA A 4 -16.58 -2.08 6.82
N THR A 5 -16.39 -2.45 5.78
CA THR A 5 -15.45 -3.19 5.45
C THR A 5 -14.28 -2.49 5.48
N ALA A 6 -13.55 -2.67 6.32
CA ALA A 6 -12.35 -2.05 6.40
C ALA A 6 -11.47 -2.54 5.36
N SER A 7 -10.83 -1.73 4.69
CA SER A 7 -9.78 -2.11 3.80
C SER A 7 -8.66 -2.69 4.60
N PRO A 8 -7.96 -3.70 4.13
CA PRO A 8 -6.80 -4.23 4.84
C PRO A 8 -5.64 -3.25 4.88
N VAL A 9 -5.73 -2.17 4.15
CA VAL A 9 -4.70 -1.14 4.12
C VAL A 9 -5.35 0.21 4.33
N ALA A 10 -4.59 1.17 4.77
CA ALA A 10 -5.09 2.52 5.00
C ALA A 10 -4.08 3.55 4.52
N VAL A 11 -4.58 4.70 4.14
CA VAL A 11 -3.72 5.82 3.77
C VAL A 11 -2.79 6.13 4.93
N GLY A 12 -1.53 6.27 4.64
CA GLY A 12 -0.51 6.49 5.65
C GLY A 12 0.30 5.26 5.99
N ASP A 13 -0.18 4.08 5.65
CA ASP A 13 0.59 2.86 5.87
C ASP A 13 1.83 2.87 5.00
N VAL A 14 2.90 2.28 5.48
CA VAL A 14 4.17 2.22 4.76
C VAL A 14 4.51 0.77 4.47
N TYR A 15 4.92 0.53 3.24
CA TYR A 15 5.34 -0.80 2.80
C TYR A 15 6.73 -0.70 2.22
N CYS A 16 7.48 -1.78 2.28
CA CYS A 16 8.77 -1.85 1.59
C CYS A 16 8.71 -2.96 0.55
N VAL A 17 9.56 -2.85 -0.44
CA VAL A 17 9.70 -3.89 -1.44
C VAL A 17 10.45 -5.05 -0.79
N THR A 18 9.91 -6.24 -0.85
CA THR A 18 10.52 -7.39 -0.17
C THR A 18 11.95 -7.62 -0.65
N ALA A 19 12.20 -7.51 -1.94
CA ALA A 19 13.54 -7.72 -2.47
C ALA A 19 14.50 -6.59 -2.15
N HIS A 20 13.96 -5.42 -1.83
CA HIS A 20 14.78 -4.24 -1.55
C HIS A 20 14.17 -3.49 -0.37
N PRO A 21 14.38 -3.97 0.84
CA PRO A 21 13.66 -3.42 2.00
C PRO A 21 13.98 -1.95 2.30
N TYR A 22 15.04 -1.42 1.71
CA TYR A 22 15.32 0.00 1.89
C TYR A 22 14.42 0.88 1.01
N MET A 23 13.67 0.30 0.07
CA MET A 23 12.76 1.06 -0.78
C MET A 23 11.39 1.06 -0.12
N ARG A 24 11.03 2.18 0.46
CA ARG A 24 9.79 2.29 1.21
C ARG A 24 8.79 3.16 0.48
N TRP A 25 7.54 2.77 0.58
CA TRP A 25 6.45 3.44 -0.12
C TRP A 25 5.32 3.68 0.85
N ARG A 26 4.77 4.89 0.83
CA ARG A 26 3.62 5.24 1.68
C ARG A 26 2.36 5.23 0.83
N ILE A 27 1.29 4.68 1.37
CA ILE A 27 0.01 4.71 0.71
C ILE A 27 -0.57 6.11 0.82
N VAL A 28 -0.84 6.72 -0.33
CA VAL A 28 -1.43 8.06 -0.36
C VAL A 28 -2.88 8.04 -0.82
N ALA A 29 -3.33 6.96 -1.43
CA ALA A 29 -4.73 6.82 -1.82
C ALA A 29 -5.07 5.35 -2.04
N VAL A 30 -6.30 5.00 -1.77
CA VAL A 30 -6.82 3.68 -2.06
C VAL A 30 -8.09 3.89 -2.86
N ASN A 31 -8.12 3.35 -4.07
CA ASN A 31 -9.24 3.54 -4.97
C ASN A 31 -9.99 2.24 -5.13
N ALA A 32 -11.17 2.19 -4.56
CA ALA A 32 -12.02 1.02 -4.69
C ALA A 32 -12.73 1.08 -6.04
N ARG A 33 -12.82 -0.04 -6.70
CA ARG A 33 -13.46 -0.10 -8.01
C ARG A 33 -14.49 -1.20 -7.99
N PRO A 34 -15.75 -0.88 -8.24
CA PRO A 34 -16.81 -1.89 -8.24
C PRO A 34 -16.53 -2.93 -9.32
N GLY A 35 -16.62 -4.18 -8.95
CA GLY A 35 -16.42 -5.24 -9.91
C GLY A 35 -14.98 -5.47 -10.31
N ALA A 36 -14.04 -4.81 -9.65
CA ALA A 36 -12.63 -4.95 -9.97
C ALA A 36 -11.83 -4.84 -8.71
N GLU A 37 -10.56 -5.18 -8.79
CA GLU A 37 -9.68 -5.07 -7.64
C GLU A 37 -9.41 -3.62 -7.35
N SER A 38 -9.30 -3.30 -6.08
CA SER A 38 -8.91 -1.96 -5.66
C SER A 38 -7.50 -1.66 -6.10
N GLU A 39 -7.23 -0.40 -6.32
CA GLU A 39 -5.89 0.06 -6.66
C GLU A 39 -5.35 0.89 -5.53
N VAL A 40 -4.06 0.80 -5.29
CA VAL A 40 -3.40 1.54 -4.22
C VAL A 40 -2.35 2.43 -4.86
N VAL A 41 -2.37 3.71 -4.52
CA VAL A 41 -1.38 4.65 -5.00
C VAL A 41 -0.32 4.80 -3.94
N LEU A 42 0.91 4.53 -4.31
CA LEU A 42 2.05 4.59 -3.40
C LEU A 42 2.96 5.74 -3.80
N ARG A 43 3.51 6.40 -2.80
CA ARG A 43 4.50 7.45 -3.03
C ARG A 43 5.78 7.07 -2.31
N SER A 44 6.91 7.22 -2.98
CA SER A 44 8.19 6.92 -2.39
C SER A 44 8.46 7.83 -1.20
N THR A 45 8.94 7.26 -0.10
CA THR A 45 9.30 8.07 1.04
C THR A 45 10.65 8.72 0.87
N ALA A 46 11.44 8.23 -0.09
CA ALA A 46 12.75 8.79 -0.33
C ALA A 46 12.75 9.82 -1.45
N ASP A 47 11.82 9.70 -2.38
CA ASP A 47 11.77 10.61 -3.51
C ASP A 47 10.34 11.06 -3.69
N ASP A 48 10.06 12.26 -3.22
CA ASP A 48 8.74 12.75 -3.13
C ASP A 48 8.01 12.84 -4.42
N GLY A 49 8.55 12.86 -5.50
CA GLY A 49 7.85 12.98 -6.76
C GLY A 49 7.49 11.66 -7.40
N VAL A 50 7.92 10.55 -6.83
CA VAL A 50 7.74 9.27 -7.48
C VAL A 50 6.53 8.56 -6.92
N GLU A 51 5.59 8.20 -7.78
CA GLU A 51 4.38 7.47 -7.38
C GLU A 51 4.22 6.23 -8.23
N ARG A 52 3.59 5.23 -7.65
CA ARG A 52 3.26 3.99 -8.35
C ARG A 52 1.84 3.61 -8.01
N VAL A 53 1.17 2.95 -8.95
CA VAL A 53 -0.15 2.41 -8.70
C VAL A 53 -0.04 0.89 -8.80
N VAL A 54 -0.48 0.20 -7.77
CA VAL A 54 -0.46 -1.26 -7.77
C VAL A 54 -1.84 -1.77 -7.39
N ALA A 55 -2.17 -2.95 -7.87
CA ALA A 55 -3.40 -3.60 -7.44
C ALA A 55 -3.26 -4.05 -6.00
N LEU A 56 -4.33 -3.99 -5.25
CA LEU A 56 -4.32 -4.36 -3.85
C LEU A 56 -3.76 -5.77 -3.60
N PRO A 57 -4.15 -6.79 -4.36
CA PRO A 57 -3.58 -8.11 -4.13
C PRO A 57 -2.07 -8.17 -4.31
N VAL A 58 -1.53 -7.32 -5.19
CA VAL A 58 -0.08 -7.27 -5.38
C VAL A 58 0.59 -6.66 -4.15
N LEU A 59 0.00 -5.61 -3.62
CA LEU A 59 0.55 -4.98 -2.43
C LEU A 59 0.51 -5.93 -1.24
N LEU A 60 -0.51 -6.75 -1.14
CA LEU A 60 -0.67 -7.66 -0.02
C LEU A 60 0.13 -8.95 -0.18
N ASN A 61 0.77 -9.13 -1.31
CA ASN A 61 1.58 -10.33 -1.54
C ASN A 61 2.93 -10.17 -0.83
N PRO A 62 3.21 -10.97 0.20
CA PRO A 62 4.44 -10.79 0.97
C PRO A 62 5.71 -11.09 0.19
N LEU A 63 5.58 -11.73 -0.97
CA LEU A 63 6.74 -11.93 -1.82
C LEU A 63 7.12 -10.67 -2.57
N ARG A 64 6.23 -9.68 -2.60
CA ARG A 64 6.49 -8.45 -3.32
C ARG A 64 6.66 -7.26 -2.38
N PHE A 65 5.79 -7.15 -1.39
CA PHE A 65 5.81 -6.03 -0.45
C PHE A 65 5.63 -6.53 0.95
N GLN A 66 6.19 -5.84 1.91
CA GLN A 66 5.98 -6.14 3.32
C GLN A 66 5.58 -4.86 4.04
N ARG A 67 4.60 -4.96 4.91
CA ARG A 67 4.15 -3.82 5.68
C ARG A 67 5.18 -3.49 6.75
N ILE A 68 5.48 -2.22 6.88
CA ILE A 68 6.37 -1.74 7.92
C ILE A 68 5.52 -1.23 9.05
N THR A 69 5.71 -1.81 10.22
CA THR A 69 5.03 -1.37 11.40
C THR A 69 5.96 -0.55 12.21
N ASP A 70 5.67 0.73 12.36
CA ASP A 70 6.55 1.57 12.99
C ASP A 70 6.16 1.85 14.32
N ARG A 71 5.23 1.29 14.97
CA ARG A 71 4.91 1.52 16.22
C ARG A 71 5.50 0.72 17.07
N GLU A 72 5.78 1.08 17.95
CA GLU A 72 6.42 0.38 18.81
C GLU A 72 5.79 0.16 19.68
#